data_364caa4013e48feeaa0057970740c9f9
#
_entry.id   364caa4013e48feeaa0057970740c9f9
#
_cell.length_a   1.000
_cell.length_b   1.000
_cell.length_c   1.000
_cell.angle_alpha   90.00
_cell.angle_beta   90.00
_cell.angle_gamma   90.00
#
_symmetry.space_group_name_H-M   'P 1'
#
loop_
_entity.id
_entity.type
_entity.pdbx_description
1 polymer ?
#
loop_
_entity_poly.entity_id
_entity_poly.type
_entity_poly.pdbx_seq_one_letter_code
_entity_poly.pdbx_strand_id
1 'polypeptide(L)'
;MNYDNWSNTVPGELTNDALWNVKAYRLALFLADLGWHDVTKLAQDRRSRGLSDQLYRALGSIGANLSEGYSRGSGKDRVRFYEYSLGSARESRGWYFNARHLLGLKVSQHRIALTTEIIRLILTMIPGERETHLHEDSPYYKTMTTSESASTSDLLTNVPIPELTEYGVRNTAPALRITS
;
A
#
# COMPACT_ATOMS: atom_id res chain seq x y z
N MET A 1 2.05 8.11 -13.33
CA MET A 1 1.35 8.72 -12.16
C MET A 1 2.41 9.26 -11.22
N ASN A 2 2.20 10.39 -10.56
CA ASN A 2 3.01 10.81 -9.40
C ASN A 2 2.09 11.13 -8.23
N TYR A 3 2.66 11.22 -7.03
CA TYR A 3 1.89 11.42 -5.81
C TYR A 3 1.12 12.75 -5.80
N ASP A 4 1.74 13.86 -6.26
CA ASP A 4 1.10 15.17 -6.23
C ASP A 4 -0.12 15.21 -7.14
N ASN A 5 -0.01 14.67 -8.36
CA ASN A 5 -1.14 14.56 -9.26
C ASN A 5 -2.24 13.69 -8.66
N TRP A 6 -1.88 12.56 -8.04
CA TRP A 6 -2.84 11.68 -7.38
C TRP A 6 -3.52 12.38 -6.20
N SER A 7 -2.78 13.06 -5.34
CA SER A 7 -3.34 13.73 -4.16
C SER A 7 -4.35 14.83 -4.51
N ASN A 8 -4.19 15.46 -5.67
CA ASN A 8 -5.14 16.45 -6.20
C ASN A 8 -6.45 15.82 -6.68
N THR A 9 -6.52 14.50 -6.85
CA THR A 9 -7.75 13.78 -7.21
C THR A 9 -8.52 13.27 -5.99
N VAL A 10 -7.92 13.34 -4.80
CA VAL A 10 -8.55 12.85 -3.57
C VAL A 10 -9.66 13.82 -3.14
N PRO A 11 -10.88 13.32 -2.86
CA PRO A 11 -12.01 14.16 -2.46
C PRO A 11 -11.75 14.99 -1.21
N GLY A 12 -12.34 16.19 -1.16
CA GLY A 12 -12.22 17.13 -0.04
C GLY A 12 -12.68 16.52 1.30
N GLU A 13 -13.66 15.62 1.28
CA GLU A 13 -14.16 14.91 2.46
C GLU A 13 -13.07 14.08 3.15
N LEU A 14 -12.07 13.60 2.40
CA LEU A 14 -10.92 12.89 2.95
C LEU A 14 -9.77 13.85 3.31
N THR A 15 -9.50 14.84 2.45
CA THR A 15 -8.36 15.74 2.66
C THR A 15 -8.59 16.77 3.76
N ASN A 16 -9.84 17.07 4.09
CA ASN A 16 -10.24 17.97 5.20
C ASN A 16 -10.31 17.25 6.56
N ASP A 17 -10.22 15.93 6.60
CA ASP A 17 -10.13 15.18 7.85
C ASP A 17 -8.74 15.34 8.48
N ALA A 18 -8.67 15.47 9.80
CA ALA A 18 -7.41 15.55 10.54
C ALA A 18 -6.51 14.32 10.32
N LEU A 19 -7.09 13.17 10.05
CA LEU A 19 -6.38 11.93 9.68
C LEU A 19 -5.51 12.13 8.42
N TRP A 20 -5.90 13.04 7.52
CA TRP A 20 -5.09 13.36 6.34
C TRP A 20 -3.71 13.91 6.68
N ASN A 21 -3.51 14.50 7.87
CA ASN A 21 -2.21 14.96 8.33
C ASN A 21 -1.25 13.79 8.66
N VAL A 22 -1.76 12.57 8.82
CA VAL A 22 -0.94 11.38 9.08
C VAL A 22 -0.30 10.90 7.77
N LYS A 23 1.02 11.14 7.61
CA LYS A 23 1.75 10.76 6.39
C LYS A 23 1.63 9.28 6.05
N ALA A 24 1.70 8.41 7.05
CA ALA A 24 1.55 6.96 6.85
C ALA A 24 0.20 6.60 6.22
N TYR A 25 -0.88 7.26 6.65
CA TYR A 25 -2.23 7.07 6.10
C TYR A 25 -2.32 7.50 4.63
N ARG A 26 -1.83 8.68 4.29
CA ARG A 26 -1.83 9.16 2.90
C ARG A 26 -1.05 8.25 1.97
N LEU A 27 0.13 7.79 2.41
CA LEU A 27 0.94 6.86 1.62
C LEU A 27 0.29 5.48 1.51
N ALA A 28 -0.46 5.04 2.53
CA ALA A 28 -1.21 3.79 2.47
C ALA A 28 -2.35 3.86 1.46
N LEU A 29 -3.09 4.98 1.39
CA LEU A 29 -4.12 5.20 0.38
C LEU A 29 -3.52 5.25 -1.03
N PHE A 30 -2.42 5.96 -1.20
CA PHE A 30 -1.72 6.01 -2.48
C PHE A 30 -1.23 4.63 -2.93
N LEU A 31 -0.65 3.86 -2.01
CA LEU A 31 -0.20 2.50 -2.28
C LEU A 31 -1.38 1.57 -2.64
N ALA A 32 -2.53 1.73 -1.99
CA ALA A 32 -3.73 0.94 -2.30
C ALA A 32 -4.28 1.26 -3.70
N ASP A 33 -4.25 2.53 -4.11
CA ASP A 33 -4.67 2.94 -5.44
C ASP A 33 -3.70 2.44 -6.53
N LEU A 34 -2.39 2.50 -6.28
CA LEU A 34 -1.40 1.83 -7.14
C LEU A 34 -1.65 0.32 -7.20
N GLY A 35 -2.03 -0.26 -6.07
CA GLY A 35 -2.38 -1.68 -5.94
C GLY A 35 -3.51 -2.11 -6.85
N TRP A 36 -4.48 -1.22 -7.16
CA TRP A 36 -5.53 -1.52 -8.12
C TRP A 36 -4.97 -1.88 -9.51
N HIS A 37 -4.00 -1.11 -10.01
CA HIS A 37 -3.34 -1.40 -11.28
C HIS A 37 -2.54 -2.72 -11.20
N ASP A 38 -1.84 -2.92 -10.08
CA ASP A 38 -0.99 -4.08 -9.87
C ASP A 38 -1.81 -5.38 -9.83
N VAL A 39 -2.92 -5.41 -9.06
CA VAL A 39 -3.79 -6.59 -8.95
C VAL A 39 -4.56 -6.84 -10.25
N THR A 40 -4.92 -5.80 -10.99
CA THR A 40 -5.52 -5.93 -12.32
C THR A 40 -4.58 -6.67 -13.28
N LYS A 41 -3.29 -6.35 -13.25
CA LYS A 41 -2.27 -7.07 -14.01
C LYS A 41 -2.13 -8.51 -13.54
N LEU A 42 -2.05 -8.74 -12.24
CA LEU A 42 -1.91 -10.07 -11.65
C LEU A 42 -3.10 -10.98 -11.96
N ALA A 43 -4.32 -10.45 -11.94
CA ALA A 43 -5.54 -11.21 -12.19
C ALA A 43 -5.64 -11.79 -13.62
N GLN A 44 -4.84 -11.29 -14.56
CA GLN A 44 -4.75 -11.81 -15.92
C GLN A 44 -4.12 -13.22 -15.99
N ASP A 45 -3.26 -13.58 -15.03
CA ASP A 45 -2.67 -14.90 -14.95
C ASP A 45 -3.41 -15.76 -13.91
N ARG A 46 -3.92 -16.92 -14.32
CA ARG A 46 -4.66 -17.84 -13.43
C ARG A 46 -3.88 -18.25 -12.19
N ARG A 47 -2.54 -18.33 -12.30
CA ARG A 47 -1.66 -18.76 -11.18
C ARG A 47 -1.56 -17.72 -10.08
N SER A 48 -1.81 -16.45 -10.38
CA SER A 48 -1.64 -15.33 -9.45
C SER A 48 -2.95 -14.77 -8.91
N ARG A 49 -4.10 -15.33 -9.24
CA ARG A 49 -5.40 -14.84 -8.74
C ARG A 49 -5.48 -14.83 -7.22
N GLY A 50 -5.09 -15.93 -6.56
CA GLY A 50 -5.06 -15.98 -5.10
C GLY A 50 -4.08 -14.98 -4.47
N LEU A 51 -2.93 -14.78 -5.11
CA LEU A 51 -1.97 -13.75 -4.69
C LEU A 51 -2.55 -12.34 -4.86
N SER A 52 -3.22 -12.07 -5.98
CA SER A 52 -3.90 -10.81 -6.27
C SER A 52 -4.89 -10.45 -5.18
N ASP A 53 -5.75 -11.39 -4.79
CA ASP A 53 -6.77 -11.20 -3.74
C ASP A 53 -6.13 -10.92 -2.37
N GLN A 54 -5.09 -11.66 -2.00
CA GLN A 54 -4.38 -11.47 -0.74
C GLN A 54 -3.66 -10.11 -0.70
N LEU A 55 -2.96 -9.77 -1.78
CA LEU A 55 -2.28 -8.49 -1.90
C LEU A 55 -3.26 -7.32 -1.75
N TYR A 56 -4.39 -7.35 -2.47
CA TYR A 56 -5.34 -6.24 -2.44
C TYR A 56 -5.98 -6.06 -1.07
N ARG A 57 -6.32 -7.15 -0.39
CA ARG A 57 -6.83 -7.11 0.98
C ARG A 57 -5.80 -6.57 1.96
N ALA A 58 -4.55 -7.02 1.88
CA ALA A 58 -3.48 -6.54 2.73
C ALA A 58 -3.24 -5.03 2.53
N LEU A 59 -3.21 -4.54 1.28
CA LEU A 59 -3.06 -3.12 0.97
C LEU A 59 -4.17 -2.26 1.59
N GLY A 60 -5.44 -2.65 1.40
CA GLY A 60 -6.58 -1.94 1.97
C GLY A 60 -6.56 -1.93 3.50
N SER A 61 -6.11 -3.03 4.11
CA SER A 61 -6.02 -3.17 5.57
C SER A 61 -5.01 -2.23 6.20
N ILE A 62 -3.97 -1.77 5.50
CA ILE A 62 -3.00 -0.80 6.04
C ILE A 62 -3.72 0.50 6.42
N GLY A 63 -4.39 1.13 5.46
CA GLY A 63 -5.11 2.39 5.68
C GLY A 63 -6.29 2.25 6.64
N ALA A 64 -7.04 1.14 6.52
CA ALA A 64 -8.18 0.87 7.40
C ALA A 64 -7.76 0.79 8.87
N ASN A 65 -6.70 0.07 9.20
CA ASN A 65 -6.20 -0.04 10.57
C ASN A 65 -5.59 1.28 11.09
N LEU A 66 -4.95 2.08 10.22
CA LEU A 66 -4.47 3.43 10.61
C LEU A 66 -5.66 4.34 10.98
N SER A 67 -6.72 4.34 10.18
CA SER A 67 -7.94 5.10 10.43
C SER A 67 -8.64 4.67 11.72
N GLU A 68 -8.79 3.36 11.91
CA GLU A 68 -9.38 2.79 13.12
C GLU A 68 -8.57 3.18 14.37
N GLY A 69 -7.24 3.03 14.32
CA GLY A 69 -6.35 3.42 15.42
C GLY A 69 -6.43 4.91 15.73
N TYR A 70 -6.43 5.76 14.71
CA TYR A 70 -6.54 7.21 14.89
C TYR A 70 -7.83 7.61 15.59
N SER A 71 -8.92 6.88 15.36
CA SER A 71 -10.23 7.13 15.96
C SER A 71 -10.37 6.64 17.41
N ARG A 72 -9.36 5.93 17.97
CA ARG A 72 -9.41 5.38 19.32
C ARG A 72 -9.03 6.43 20.37
N GLY A 73 -9.82 6.47 21.47
CA GLY A 73 -9.58 7.38 22.59
C GLY A 73 -8.39 6.98 23.49
N SER A 74 -8.04 5.66 23.55
CA SER A 74 -6.94 5.18 24.38
C SER A 74 -5.66 4.92 23.58
N GLY A 75 -4.50 5.30 24.13
CA GLY A 75 -3.19 5.04 23.50
C GLY A 75 -2.93 3.54 23.30
N LYS A 76 -3.37 2.70 24.24
CA LYS A 76 -3.24 1.24 24.13
C LYS A 76 -4.03 0.68 22.94
N ASP A 77 -5.25 1.17 22.71
CA ASP A 77 -6.05 0.72 21.57
C ASP A 77 -5.49 1.28 20.26
N ARG A 78 -5.00 2.52 20.24
CA ARG A 78 -4.29 3.09 19.06
C ARG A 78 -3.11 2.22 18.66
N VAL A 79 -2.24 1.87 19.62
CA VAL A 79 -1.09 0.98 19.38
C VAL A 79 -1.52 -0.34 18.75
N ARG A 80 -2.55 -0.97 19.28
CA ARG A 80 -3.05 -2.26 18.77
C ARG A 80 -3.42 -2.18 17.28
N PHE A 81 -4.13 -1.15 16.88
CA PHE A 81 -4.50 -0.98 15.47
C PHE A 81 -3.30 -0.60 14.58
N TYR A 82 -2.37 0.19 15.10
CA TYR A 82 -1.12 0.48 14.38
C TYR A 82 -0.26 -0.77 14.20
N GLU A 83 -0.27 -1.69 15.15
CA GLU A 83 0.37 -3.01 15.00
C GLU A 83 -0.33 -3.88 13.95
N TYR A 84 -1.65 -3.84 13.85
CA TYR A 84 -2.38 -4.51 12.77
C TYR A 84 -2.05 -3.89 11.41
N SER A 85 -1.96 -2.58 11.32
CA SER A 85 -1.52 -1.90 10.11
C SER A 85 -0.09 -2.29 9.72
N LEU A 86 0.81 -2.37 10.69
CA LEU A 86 2.19 -2.82 10.52
C LEU A 86 2.25 -4.26 9.97
N GLY A 87 1.43 -5.15 10.52
CA GLY A 87 1.29 -6.52 10.05
C GLY A 87 0.87 -6.57 8.58
N SER A 88 -0.17 -5.82 8.23
CA SER A 88 -0.70 -5.72 6.87
C SER A 88 0.33 -5.15 5.88
N ALA A 89 1.12 -4.15 6.30
CA ALA A 89 2.19 -3.60 5.49
C ALA A 89 3.31 -4.62 5.24
N ARG A 90 3.72 -5.38 6.26
CA ARG A 90 4.71 -6.45 6.13
C ARG A 90 4.22 -7.57 5.21
N GLU A 91 2.95 -7.94 5.31
CA GLU A 91 2.30 -8.90 4.42
C GLU A 91 2.29 -8.42 2.97
N SER A 92 1.83 -7.18 2.72
CA SER A 92 1.83 -6.58 1.38
C SER A 92 3.22 -6.57 0.75
N ARG A 93 4.26 -6.24 1.53
CA ARG A 93 5.65 -6.25 1.08
C ARG A 93 6.10 -7.64 0.62
N GLY A 94 5.72 -8.69 1.35
CA GLY A 94 5.99 -10.08 0.98
C GLY A 94 5.25 -10.48 -0.31
N TRP A 95 3.99 -10.08 -0.45
CA TRP A 95 3.21 -10.35 -1.65
C TRP A 95 3.79 -9.62 -2.88
N TYR A 96 4.26 -8.39 -2.76
CA TYR A 96 4.96 -7.69 -3.85
C TYR A 96 6.25 -8.39 -4.29
N PHE A 97 7.01 -8.94 -3.34
CA PHE A 97 8.16 -9.75 -3.68
C PHE A 97 7.78 -10.98 -4.51
N ASN A 98 6.71 -11.68 -4.13
CA ASN A 98 6.21 -12.83 -4.87
C ASN A 98 5.63 -12.43 -6.24
N ALA A 99 5.00 -11.26 -6.34
CA ALA A 99 4.40 -10.74 -7.56
C ALA A 99 5.42 -10.28 -8.62
N ARG A 100 6.71 -10.16 -8.28
CA ARG A 100 7.76 -9.62 -9.16
C ARG A 100 7.89 -10.30 -10.51
N HIS A 101 7.50 -11.56 -10.62
CA HIS A 101 7.55 -12.34 -11.84
C HIS A 101 6.56 -11.85 -12.91
N LEU A 102 5.46 -11.24 -12.51
CA LEU A 102 4.42 -10.72 -13.39
C LEU A 102 4.41 -9.19 -13.46
N LEU A 103 4.65 -8.51 -12.33
CA LEU A 103 4.71 -7.05 -12.28
C LEU A 103 6.02 -6.49 -12.84
N GLY A 104 7.08 -7.31 -12.90
CA GLY A 104 8.43 -6.88 -13.24
C GLY A 104 9.17 -6.25 -12.06
N LEU A 105 10.50 -6.24 -12.15
CA LEU A 105 11.38 -5.81 -11.05
C LEU A 105 11.15 -4.33 -10.69
N LYS A 106 11.02 -3.45 -11.69
CA LYS A 106 10.88 -2.00 -11.48
C LYS A 106 9.64 -1.67 -10.64
N VAL A 107 8.49 -2.25 -10.99
CA VAL A 107 7.23 -2.05 -10.25
C VAL A 107 7.34 -2.63 -8.85
N SER A 108 7.78 -3.88 -8.73
CA SER A 108 7.85 -4.56 -7.44
C SER A 108 8.83 -3.90 -6.47
N GLN A 109 10.00 -3.48 -6.93
CA GLN A 109 10.98 -2.76 -6.11
C GLN A 109 10.42 -1.42 -5.62
N HIS A 110 9.74 -0.67 -6.49
CA HIS A 110 9.08 0.58 -6.09
C HIS A 110 8.03 0.33 -5.00
N ARG A 111 7.16 -0.68 -5.17
CA ARG A 111 6.10 -1.00 -4.18
C ARG A 111 6.69 -1.48 -2.85
N ILE A 112 7.73 -2.32 -2.89
CA ILE A 112 8.46 -2.77 -1.71
C ILE A 112 9.09 -1.58 -0.96
N ALA A 113 9.71 -0.65 -1.68
CA ALA A 113 10.31 0.54 -1.08
C ALA A 113 9.25 1.47 -0.46
N LEU A 114 8.14 1.74 -1.17
CA LEU A 114 7.03 2.55 -0.66
C LEU A 114 6.38 1.91 0.58
N THR A 115 6.16 0.60 0.55
CA THR A 115 5.64 -0.14 1.71
C THR A 115 6.62 -0.08 2.89
N THR A 116 7.92 -0.14 2.62
CA THR A 116 8.96 -0.03 3.66
C THR A 116 8.96 1.37 4.30
N GLU A 117 8.73 2.43 3.53
CA GLU A 117 8.55 3.78 4.08
C GLU A 117 7.31 3.88 4.97
N ILE A 118 6.19 3.26 4.57
CA ILE A 118 4.97 3.19 5.40
C ILE A 118 5.27 2.46 6.72
N ILE A 119 5.94 1.31 6.67
CA ILE A 119 6.36 0.55 7.85
C ILE A 119 7.19 1.44 8.78
N ARG A 120 8.19 2.16 8.25
CA ARG A 120 9.04 3.06 9.03
C ARG A 120 8.22 4.14 9.75
N LEU A 121 7.27 4.74 9.06
CA LEU A 121 6.37 5.75 9.63
C LEU A 121 5.50 5.18 10.75
N ILE A 122 4.89 4.01 10.55
CA ILE A 122 4.07 3.35 11.58
C ILE A 122 4.91 3.05 12.82
N LEU A 123 6.14 2.55 12.64
CA LEU A 123 7.04 2.26 13.75
C LEU A 123 7.43 3.51 14.56
N THR A 124 7.44 4.71 13.96
CA THR A 124 7.66 5.96 14.71
C THR A 124 6.42 6.42 15.47
N MET A 125 5.22 5.98 15.09
CA MET A 125 3.97 6.34 15.77
C MET A 125 3.73 5.52 17.04
N ILE A 126 4.11 4.24 17.04
CA ILE A 126 3.85 3.29 18.14
C ILE A 126 4.50 3.71 19.46
N PRO A 127 5.79 4.12 19.55
CA PRO A 127 6.41 4.49 20.83
C PRO A 127 5.77 5.71 21.50
N GLY A 128 5.30 6.69 20.72
CA GLY A 128 4.63 7.87 21.24
C GLY A 128 3.30 7.57 21.95
N GLU A 129 2.72 6.40 21.70
CA GLU A 129 1.45 5.97 22.28
C GLU A 129 1.62 4.95 23.42
N ARG A 130 2.82 4.42 23.62
CA ARG A 130 3.16 3.48 24.71
C ARG A 130 3.89 4.23 25.82
N GLU A 131 3.28 4.42 26.97
CA GLU A 131 3.94 4.97 28.17
C GLU A 131 5.01 4.03 28.76
N THR A 132 5.19 2.82 28.25
CA THR A 132 6.15 1.85 28.80
C THR A 132 6.74 0.95 27.71
N HIS A 133 8.04 1.07 27.55
CA HIS A 133 9.03 0.08 27.10
C HIS A 133 8.57 -1.07 26.17
N LEU A 134 8.78 -0.87 24.88
CA LEU A 134 9.33 -1.93 24.07
C LEU A 134 10.70 -1.46 23.56
N HIS A 135 11.73 -1.90 24.21
CA HIS A 135 13.09 -1.90 23.68
C HIS A 135 13.12 -2.85 22.47
N GLU A 136 12.74 -2.33 21.30
CA GLU A 136 13.24 -2.88 20.06
C GLU A 136 14.46 -2.06 19.62
N ASP A 137 15.52 -2.15 20.41
CA ASP A 137 16.89 -2.04 19.91
C ASP A 137 17.20 -3.24 19.02
N SER A 138 16.36 -3.48 18.01
CA SER A 138 16.67 -4.47 17.01
C SER A 138 17.71 -3.88 16.07
N PRO A 139 18.93 -4.48 15.98
CA PRO A 139 19.96 -4.04 15.03
C PRO A 139 19.45 -3.97 13.58
N TYR A 140 18.41 -4.75 13.27
CA TYR A 140 17.76 -4.82 11.96
C TYR A 140 17.16 -3.48 11.50
N TYR A 141 16.59 -2.68 12.42
CA TYR A 141 16.00 -1.38 12.06
C TYR A 141 17.04 -0.26 11.96
N LYS A 142 18.14 -0.34 12.69
CA LYS A 142 19.27 0.61 12.56
C LYS A 142 19.97 0.46 11.20
N THR A 143 20.02 -0.76 10.64
CA THR A 143 20.66 -1.01 9.34
C THR A 143 19.81 -0.51 8.17
N MET A 144 18.45 -0.44 8.30
CA MET A 144 17.58 0.09 7.25
C MET A 144 17.65 1.62 7.12
N THR A 145 18.11 2.33 8.14
CA THR A 145 18.28 3.80 8.08
C THR A 145 19.58 4.23 7.41
N THR A 146 20.52 3.31 7.16
CA THR A 146 21.86 3.58 6.62
C THR A 146 22.14 2.96 5.25
N SER A 147 21.28 2.08 4.72
CA SER A 147 21.36 1.66 3.32
C SER A 147 20.72 2.71 2.42
N GLU A 148 21.35 3.02 1.29
CA GLU A 148 20.85 3.92 0.23
C GLU A 148 19.40 3.60 -0.15
N SER A 149 18.45 4.03 0.70
CA SER A 149 17.05 4.03 0.34
C SER A 149 16.87 5.13 -0.70
N ALA A 150 16.27 4.79 -1.84
CA ALA A 150 15.76 5.78 -2.78
C ALA A 150 15.08 6.89 -1.97
N SER A 151 15.43 8.14 -2.24
CA SER A 151 14.83 9.27 -1.52
C SER A 151 13.32 9.12 -1.55
N THR A 152 12.63 9.41 -0.45
CA THR A 152 11.16 9.39 -0.42
C THR A 152 10.58 10.23 -1.57
N SER A 153 11.28 11.30 -1.97
CA SER A 153 10.95 12.12 -3.13
C SER A 153 10.94 11.31 -4.43
N ASP A 154 11.93 10.44 -4.67
CA ASP A 154 12.01 9.63 -5.89
C ASP A 154 10.88 8.60 -5.96
N LEU A 155 10.51 8.02 -4.82
CA LEU A 155 9.37 7.08 -4.74
C LEU A 155 8.03 7.73 -5.10
N LEU A 156 7.89 9.02 -4.87
CA LEU A 156 6.64 9.76 -5.11
C LEU A 156 6.57 10.39 -6.50
N THR A 157 7.70 10.63 -7.15
CA THR A 157 7.79 11.35 -8.42
C THR A 157 7.73 10.42 -9.63
N ASN A 158 8.52 9.35 -9.65
CA ASN A 158 8.68 8.44 -10.79
C ASN A 158 8.02 7.08 -10.53
N VAL A 159 6.70 7.09 -10.37
CA VAL A 159 5.93 5.88 -10.01
C VAL A 159 5.71 4.98 -11.22
N PRO A 160 6.30 3.78 -11.25
CA PRO A 160 6.08 2.83 -12.35
C PRO A 160 4.69 2.20 -12.25
N ILE A 161 4.00 2.09 -13.39
CA ILE A 161 2.72 1.37 -13.53
C ILE A 161 2.98 0.12 -14.37
N PRO A 162 2.40 -1.04 -14.03
CA PRO A 162 2.58 -2.25 -14.82
C PRO A 162 1.86 -2.12 -16.17
N GLU A 163 2.53 -2.56 -17.25
CA GLU A 163 1.90 -2.65 -18.56
C GLU A 163 0.84 -3.76 -18.56
N LEU A 164 -0.39 -3.42 -18.94
CA LEU A 164 -1.45 -4.40 -19.19
C LEU A 164 -1.22 -4.99 -20.57
N THR A 165 -1.07 -6.32 -20.67
CA THR A 165 -1.06 -6.99 -21.96
C THR A 165 -2.47 -6.96 -22.54
N GLU A 166 -2.62 -6.68 -23.85
CA GLU A 166 -3.90 -6.59 -24.55
C GLU A 166 -4.76 -7.88 -24.54
N TYR A 167 -4.28 -8.95 -23.93
CA TYR A 167 -4.95 -10.23 -23.77
C TYR A 167 -5.97 -10.25 -22.62
N GLY A 168 -6.94 -9.32 -22.61
CA GLY A 168 -7.93 -9.30 -21.51
C GLY A 168 -9.24 -8.62 -21.79
N VAL A 169 -9.36 -7.88 -22.86
CA VAL A 169 -10.66 -7.30 -23.28
C VAL A 169 -11.37 -8.33 -24.18
N ARG A 170 -11.88 -9.40 -23.60
CA ARG A 170 -12.94 -10.13 -24.28
C ARG A 170 -14.16 -9.22 -24.25
N ASN A 171 -14.46 -8.64 -25.42
CA ASN A 171 -15.76 -8.06 -25.72
C ASN A 171 -16.85 -9.07 -25.41
N THR A 172 -17.43 -9.04 -24.23
CA THR A 172 -18.69 -9.70 -23.91
C THR A 172 -19.83 -8.70 -24.14
N ALA A 173 -19.97 -8.26 -25.39
CA ALA A 173 -21.22 -7.71 -25.84
C ALA A 173 -21.96 -8.89 -26.53
N PRO A 174 -23.06 -9.42 -25.98
CA PRO A 174 -23.90 -10.33 -26.74
C PRO A 174 -24.58 -9.52 -27.84
N ALA A 175 -24.33 -9.88 -29.09
CA ALA A 175 -25.08 -9.38 -30.22
C ALA A 175 -26.56 -9.77 -30.03
N LEU A 176 -27.39 -8.79 -29.68
CA LEU A 176 -28.84 -8.90 -29.81
C LEU A 176 -29.17 -9.06 -31.30
N ARG A 177 -29.39 -10.29 -31.74
CA ARG A 177 -30.03 -10.56 -33.00
C ARG A 177 -31.52 -10.21 -32.83
N ILE A 178 -31.90 -9.07 -33.36
CA ILE A 178 -33.29 -8.75 -33.65
C ILE A 178 -33.61 -9.50 -34.95
N THR A 179 -34.39 -10.57 -34.88
CA THR A 179 -35.05 -11.18 -36.04
C THR A 179 -36.42 -10.53 -36.20
N SER A 180 -36.61 -9.95 -37.37
CA SER A 180 -37.88 -9.46 -37.92
C SER A 180 -38.89 -10.59 -38.07
#